data_0086c066574cd05c0b6e06d35d0c0bbc
#
_entry.id   0086c066574cd05c0b6e06d35d0c0bbc
#
_cell.length_a   1.000
_cell.length_b   1.000
_cell.length_c   1.000
_cell.angle_alpha   90.00
_cell.angle_beta   90.00
_cell.angle_gamma   90.00
#
_symmetry.space_group_name_H-M   'P 1'
#
loop_
_entity.id
_entity.type
_entity.pdbx_description
1 polymer ?
#
loop_
_entity_poly.entity_id
_entity_poly.type
_entity_poly.pdbx_seq_one_letter_code
_entity_poly.pdbx_strand_id
1 'polypeptide(L)'
;MSNQMKQPGSSEPHLQLRPACREDAAQVIPLLYQAIGDIAYALAGESNHEQAMQILKQFYMQEDNRISYRHVTVMEHGQDIAGILVAYDGSEADRLDQPILDRPGRSQDEKYAIIKETRPGEYYLDTLSVSESYQGQGIGRALMAAFEQQGRELGHDRVALIVERDNGRALMLYERQGYTKDDVIVIAGHEYNHMIKPIQQG
;
A
#
# COMPACT_ATOMS: atom_id res chain seq x y z
N MET A 1 -22.78 38.22 -37.81
CA MET A 1 -22.89 37.96 -36.39
C MET A 1 -22.43 36.53 -36.14
N SER A 2 -21.13 36.34 -35.84
CA SER A 2 -20.52 35.04 -35.67
C SER A 2 -20.57 34.66 -34.22
N ASN A 3 -21.37 33.63 -33.91
CA ASN A 3 -21.50 33.09 -32.58
C ASN A 3 -20.34 32.09 -32.33
N GLN A 4 -19.31 32.54 -31.62
CA GLN A 4 -18.23 31.66 -31.17
C GLN A 4 -18.77 30.84 -29.98
N MET A 5 -19.04 29.55 -30.22
CA MET A 5 -19.25 28.56 -29.14
C MET A 5 -17.94 28.45 -28.35
N LYS A 6 -17.96 28.88 -27.08
CA LYS A 6 -16.94 28.54 -26.09
C LYS A 6 -16.94 27.03 -25.91
N GLN A 7 -15.82 26.41 -26.24
CA GLN A 7 -15.55 25.02 -25.86
C GLN A 7 -15.48 24.93 -24.31
N PRO A 8 -16.03 23.90 -23.69
CA PRO A 8 -15.89 23.68 -22.27
C PRO A 8 -14.41 23.47 -21.94
N GLY A 9 -13.91 24.24 -20.99
CA GLY A 9 -12.52 24.23 -20.58
C GLY A 9 -12.09 22.81 -20.13
N SER A 10 -11.02 22.34 -20.71
CA SER A 10 -10.23 21.23 -20.18
C SER A 10 -9.65 21.69 -18.85
N SER A 11 -10.26 21.30 -17.73
CA SER A 11 -9.63 21.45 -16.42
C SER A 11 -8.31 20.67 -16.47
N GLU A 12 -7.21 21.34 -16.14
CA GLU A 12 -5.93 20.64 -15.98
C GLU A 12 -6.11 19.49 -14.99
N PRO A 13 -5.52 18.33 -15.26
CA PRO A 13 -5.65 17.18 -14.35
C PRO A 13 -5.08 17.57 -12.98
N HIS A 14 -5.90 17.45 -11.94
CA HIS A 14 -5.52 17.70 -10.55
C HIS A 14 -5.24 16.37 -9.84
N LEU A 15 -4.29 16.40 -8.91
CA LEU A 15 -4.05 15.28 -7.99
C LEU A 15 -5.25 15.12 -7.06
N GLN A 16 -5.83 13.93 -7.03
CA GLN A 16 -6.99 13.61 -6.19
C GLN A 16 -6.80 12.27 -5.48
N LEU A 17 -7.03 12.27 -4.17
CA LEU A 17 -7.11 11.03 -3.39
C LEU A 17 -8.51 10.43 -3.51
N ARG A 18 -8.59 9.12 -3.75
CA ARG A 18 -9.83 8.36 -3.69
C ARG A 18 -9.59 6.91 -3.28
N PRO A 19 -10.61 6.22 -2.75
CA PRO A 19 -10.58 4.77 -2.65
C PRO A 19 -10.36 4.14 -4.03
N ALA A 20 -9.62 3.03 -4.07
CA ALA A 20 -9.44 2.27 -5.29
C ALA A 20 -10.70 1.48 -5.66
N CYS A 21 -10.80 1.10 -6.92
CA CYS A 21 -11.81 0.19 -7.44
C CYS A 21 -11.17 -0.99 -8.20
N ARG A 22 -11.97 -1.98 -8.59
CA ARG A 22 -11.45 -3.18 -9.29
C ARG A 22 -10.79 -2.84 -10.62
N GLU A 23 -11.29 -1.81 -11.29
CA GLU A 23 -10.84 -1.34 -12.60
C GLU A 23 -9.41 -0.77 -12.54
N ASP A 24 -8.96 -0.32 -11.37
CA ASP A 24 -7.62 0.22 -11.16
C ASP A 24 -6.52 -0.87 -11.19
N ALA A 25 -6.88 -2.15 -11.17
CA ALA A 25 -5.96 -3.27 -11.06
C ALA A 25 -4.77 -3.20 -12.02
N ALA A 26 -4.99 -2.76 -13.26
CA ALA A 26 -3.94 -2.70 -14.28
C ALA A 26 -2.83 -1.68 -13.92
N GLN A 27 -3.16 -0.61 -13.20
CA GLN A 27 -2.22 0.42 -12.77
C GLN A 27 -1.72 0.20 -11.34
N VAL A 28 -2.54 -0.37 -10.46
CA VAL A 28 -2.17 -0.61 -9.05
C VAL A 28 -1.17 -1.76 -8.91
N ILE A 29 -1.34 -2.88 -9.62
CA ILE A 29 -0.46 -4.05 -9.46
C ILE A 29 1.01 -3.75 -9.77
N PRO A 30 1.37 -3.02 -10.83
CA PRO A 30 2.77 -2.61 -11.05
C PRO A 30 3.33 -1.75 -9.92
N LEU A 31 2.54 -0.82 -9.37
CA LEU A 31 2.95 0.03 -8.23
C LEU A 31 3.09 -0.77 -6.95
N LEU A 32 2.21 -1.74 -6.71
CA LEU A 32 2.33 -2.68 -5.60
C LEU A 32 3.66 -3.45 -5.71
N TYR A 33 3.92 -4.07 -6.86
CA TYR A 33 5.17 -4.81 -7.09
C TYR A 33 6.42 -3.93 -6.95
N GLN A 34 6.37 -2.69 -7.44
CA GLN A 34 7.47 -1.72 -7.27
C GLN A 34 7.83 -1.50 -5.79
N ALA A 35 6.84 -1.51 -4.90
CA ALA A 35 7.09 -1.29 -3.47
C ALA A 35 7.55 -2.53 -2.72
N ILE A 36 6.91 -3.69 -2.98
CA ILE A 36 7.13 -4.91 -2.17
C ILE A 36 8.15 -5.87 -2.77
N GLY A 37 8.53 -5.68 -4.04
CA GLY A 37 9.55 -6.51 -4.69
C GLY A 37 9.30 -8.01 -4.57
N ASP A 38 10.26 -8.74 -4.04
CA ASP A 38 10.21 -10.21 -3.91
C ASP A 38 9.15 -10.71 -2.91
N ILE A 39 8.64 -9.86 -2.01
CA ILE A 39 7.50 -10.19 -1.15
C ILE A 39 6.26 -10.53 -1.99
N ALA A 40 6.15 -9.97 -3.19
CA ALA A 40 5.09 -10.31 -4.14
C ALA A 40 5.03 -11.81 -4.45
N TYR A 41 6.18 -12.47 -4.58
CA TYR A 41 6.25 -13.91 -4.82
C TYR A 41 5.84 -14.72 -3.58
N ALA A 42 6.18 -14.23 -2.39
CA ALA A 42 5.73 -14.82 -1.14
C ALA A 42 4.20 -14.72 -1.01
N LEU A 43 3.62 -13.57 -1.28
CA LEU A 43 2.15 -13.39 -1.28
C LEU A 43 1.49 -14.28 -2.34
N ALA A 44 2.01 -14.30 -3.55
CA ALA A 44 1.48 -15.16 -4.61
C ALA A 44 1.69 -16.66 -4.32
N GLY A 45 2.71 -17.05 -3.55
CA GLY A 45 3.14 -18.46 -3.40
C GLY A 45 3.57 -19.06 -4.73
N GLU A 46 4.26 -18.26 -5.57
CA GLU A 46 4.60 -18.58 -6.96
C GLU A 46 5.92 -17.89 -7.34
N SER A 47 6.80 -18.57 -8.07
CA SER A 47 8.11 -18.02 -8.49
C SER A 47 8.10 -17.42 -9.89
N ASN A 48 7.15 -17.80 -10.74
CA ASN A 48 7.03 -17.23 -12.07
C ASN A 48 6.42 -15.83 -11.98
N HIS A 49 7.10 -14.81 -12.51
CA HIS A 49 6.69 -13.42 -12.41
C HIS A 49 5.30 -13.17 -12.97
N GLU A 50 5.03 -13.65 -14.19
CA GLU A 50 3.75 -13.41 -14.84
C GLU A 50 2.58 -14.05 -14.06
N GLN A 51 2.78 -15.29 -13.59
CA GLN A 51 1.79 -15.99 -12.77
C GLN A 51 1.60 -15.30 -11.42
N ALA A 52 2.68 -14.86 -10.76
CA ALA A 52 2.59 -14.12 -9.52
C ALA A 52 1.78 -12.82 -9.68
N MET A 53 2.05 -12.02 -10.72
CA MET A 53 1.30 -10.80 -11.00
C MET A 53 -0.17 -11.05 -11.30
N GLN A 54 -0.49 -12.14 -12.01
CA GLN A 54 -1.88 -12.54 -12.26
C GLN A 54 -2.60 -12.93 -10.96
N ILE A 55 -1.93 -13.66 -10.07
CA ILE A 55 -2.47 -14.06 -8.76
C ILE A 55 -2.72 -12.81 -7.89
N LEU A 56 -1.76 -11.89 -7.80
CA LEU A 56 -1.93 -10.64 -7.07
C LEU A 56 -3.10 -9.82 -7.62
N LYS A 57 -3.24 -9.75 -8.95
CA LYS A 57 -4.38 -9.08 -9.58
C LYS A 57 -5.72 -9.74 -9.20
N GLN A 58 -5.78 -11.07 -9.13
CA GLN A 58 -6.98 -11.78 -8.69
C GLN A 58 -7.32 -11.45 -7.23
N PHE A 59 -6.35 -11.43 -6.32
CA PHE A 59 -6.55 -11.03 -4.92
C PHE A 59 -6.97 -9.56 -4.81
N TYR A 60 -6.33 -8.67 -5.55
CA TYR A 60 -6.72 -7.26 -5.57
C TYR A 60 -8.20 -7.07 -5.92
N MET A 61 -8.73 -7.83 -6.87
CA MET A 61 -10.13 -7.74 -7.30
C MET A 61 -11.13 -8.38 -6.34
N GLN A 62 -10.67 -9.15 -5.33
CA GLN A 62 -11.48 -9.74 -4.27
C GLN A 62 -11.61 -8.77 -3.08
N GLU A 63 -12.51 -9.07 -2.13
CA GLU A 63 -12.82 -8.15 -1.03
C GLU A 63 -12.14 -8.50 0.30
N ASP A 64 -11.87 -9.78 0.55
CA ASP A 64 -11.47 -10.27 1.88
C ASP A 64 -10.01 -10.75 1.93
N ASN A 65 -9.06 -9.87 1.56
CA ASN A 65 -7.64 -10.14 1.73
C ASN A 65 -6.83 -8.83 1.84
N ARG A 66 -5.57 -8.90 2.32
CA ARG A 66 -4.76 -7.72 2.65
C ARG A 66 -4.47 -6.80 1.46
N ILE A 67 -4.40 -7.33 0.23
CA ILE A 67 -4.13 -6.54 -0.98
C ILE A 67 -5.38 -6.19 -1.78
N SER A 68 -6.58 -6.46 -1.23
CA SER A 68 -7.86 -6.09 -1.83
C SER A 68 -7.92 -4.60 -2.17
N TYR A 69 -8.58 -4.27 -3.28
CA TYR A 69 -8.87 -2.86 -3.64
C TYR A 69 -9.56 -2.08 -2.49
N ARG A 70 -10.25 -2.77 -1.57
CA ARG A 70 -10.90 -2.17 -0.41
C ARG A 70 -9.94 -1.56 0.60
N HIS A 71 -8.70 -2.03 0.62
CA HIS A 71 -7.64 -1.53 1.50
C HIS A 71 -6.72 -0.53 0.79
N VAL A 72 -7.01 -0.22 -0.49
CA VAL A 72 -6.16 0.63 -1.31
C VAL A 72 -6.76 2.02 -1.47
N THR A 73 -5.94 3.03 -1.23
CA THR A 73 -6.21 4.43 -1.62
C THR A 73 -5.26 4.80 -2.74
N VAL A 74 -5.77 5.42 -3.78
CA VAL A 74 -4.99 5.89 -4.93
C VAL A 74 -4.88 7.40 -4.95
N MET A 75 -3.74 7.90 -5.42
CA MET A 75 -3.57 9.26 -5.87
C MET A 75 -3.74 9.28 -7.38
N GLU A 76 -4.85 9.83 -7.85
CA GLU A 76 -5.19 9.94 -9.26
C GLU A 76 -4.73 11.28 -9.84
N HIS A 77 -4.25 11.26 -11.07
CA HIS A 77 -3.93 12.44 -11.88
C HIS A 77 -4.47 12.26 -13.29
N GLY A 78 -5.64 12.80 -13.57
CA GLY A 78 -6.35 12.56 -14.83
C GLY A 78 -6.80 11.11 -14.97
N GLN A 79 -6.17 10.36 -15.87
CA GLN A 79 -6.42 8.92 -16.07
C GLN A 79 -5.33 8.03 -15.46
N ASP A 80 -4.29 8.63 -14.91
CA ASP A 80 -3.16 7.90 -14.35
C ASP A 80 -3.28 7.77 -12.84
N ILE A 81 -2.84 6.63 -12.30
CA ILE A 81 -2.60 6.46 -10.87
C ILE A 81 -1.15 6.85 -10.58
N ALA A 82 -0.97 8.01 -9.98
CA ALA A 82 0.32 8.57 -9.63
C ALA A 82 0.96 7.93 -8.40
N GLY A 83 0.15 7.28 -7.54
CA GLY A 83 0.65 6.57 -6.36
C GLY A 83 -0.46 5.83 -5.63
N ILE A 84 -0.07 4.92 -4.75
CA ILE A 84 -0.96 4.08 -3.96
C ILE A 84 -0.51 4.02 -2.50
N LEU A 85 -1.46 3.79 -1.62
CA LEU A 85 -1.23 3.24 -0.29
C LEU A 85 -2.15 2.05 -0.05
N VAL A 86 -1.65 1.03 0.64
CA VAL A 86 -2.43 -0.11 1.14
C VAL A 86 -2.36 -0.06 2.65
N ALA A 87 -3.51 -0.05 3.33
CA ALA A 87 -3.55 0.02 4.79
C ALA A 87 -4.79 -0.68 5.34
N TYR A 88 -4.65 -1.25 6.54
CA TYR A 88 -5.72 -1.96 7.24
C TYR A 88 -5.48 -1.99 8.76
N ASP A 89 -6.50 -2.39 9.51
CA ASP A 89 -6.37 -2.64 10.96
C ASP A 89 -5.41 -3.82 11.18
N GLY A 90 -4.34 -3.60 11.93
CA GLY A 90 -3.33 -4.63 12.20
C GLY A 90 -3.86 -5.85 12.94
N SER A 91 -5.00 -5.74 13.65
CA SER A 91 -5.67 -6.87 14.29
C SER A 91 -6.33 -7.82 13.27
N GLU A 92 -6.63 -7.32 12.06
CA GLU A 92 -7.26 -8.08 10.97
C GLU A 92 -6.26 -8.86 10.11
N ALA A 93 -4.95 -8.67 10.30
CA ALA A 93 -3.93 -9.23 9.43
C ALA A 93 -4.08 -10.75 9.23
N ASP A 94 -4.23 -11.52 10.31
CA ASP A 94 -4.39 -12.99 10.24
C ASP A 94 -5.62 -13.39 9.41
N ARG A 95 -6.73 -12.66 9.56
CA ARG A 95 -7.95 -12.88 8.79
C ARG A 95 -7.76 -12.52 7.32
N LEU A 96 -7.07 -11.41 7.06
CA LEU A 96 -6.82 -10.92 5.70
C LEU A 96 -5.79 -11.77 4.94
N ASP A 97 -4.89 -12.45 5.64
CA ASP A 97 -3.92 -13.36 5.04
C ASP A 97 -4.53 -14.75 4.73
N GLN A 98 -5.58 -15.15 5.45
CA GLN A 98 -6.15 -16.49 5.31
C GLN A 98 -6.56 -16.84 3.86
N PRO A 99 -7.27 -16.01 3.10
CA PRO A 99 -7.61 -16.32 1.71
C PRO A 99 -6.39 -16.51 0.80
N ILE A 100 -5.31 -15.81 1.12
CA ILE A 100 -4.04 -15.94 0.38
C ILE A 100 -3.39 -17.29 0.71
N LEU A 101 -3.36 -17.67 1.98
CA LEU A 101 -2.80 -18.94 2.46
C LEU A 101 -3.60 -20.14 1.96
N ASP A 102 -4.91 -20.04 1.91
CA ASP A 102 -5.83 -21.11 1.48
C ASP A 102 -5.94 -21.25 -0.04
N ARG A 103 -5.26 -20.40 -0.83
CA ARG A 103 -5.35 -20.45 -2.28
C ARG A 103 -4.96 -21.83 -2.82
N PRO A 104 -5.82 -22.51 -3.61
CA PRO A 104 -5.48 -23.76 -4.25
C PRO A 104 -4.23 -23.63 -5.13
N GLY A 105 -3.30 -24.58 -4.99
CA GLY A 105 -2.05 -24.59 -5.75
C GLY A 105 -0.97 -23.62 -5.25
N ARG A 106 -1.20 -22.94 -4.09
CA ARG A 106 -0.14 -22.18 -3.42
C ARG A 106 0.99 -23.11 -2.99
N SER A 107 2.24 -22.73 -3.26
CA SER A 107 3.41 -23.46 -2.76
C SER A 107 3.45 -23.40 -1.22
N GLN A 108 3.79 -24.54 -0.60
CA GLN A 108 3.99 -24.67 0.85
C GLN A 108 5.48 -24.55 1.24
N ASP A 109 6.34 -24.12 0.31
CA ASP A 109 7.75 -23.86 0.59
C ASP A 109 7.88 -22.71 1.60
N GLU A 110 8.74 -22.86 2.62
CA GLU A 110 8.96 -21.87 3.68
C GLU A 110 9.37 -20.49 3.14
N LYS A 111 10.02 -20.43 1.98
CA LYS A 111 10.38 -19.16 1.33
C LYS A 111 9.17 -18.30 0.94
N TYR A 112 7.96 -18.90 0.90
CA TYR A 112 6.69 -18.20 0.65
C TYR A 112 5.87 -18.01 1.93
N ALA A 113 6.47 -18.18 3.11
CA ALA A 113 5.77 -17.91 4.37
C ALA A 113 5.39 -16.42 4.45
N ILE A 114 4.16 -16.16 4.85
CA ILE A 114 3.70 -14.80 5.19
C ILE A 114 4.06 -14.57 6.66
N ILE A 115 4.88 -13.56 6.90
CA ILE A 115 5.29 -13.19 8.25
C ILE A 115 4.35 -12.10 8.76
N LYS A 116 3.89 -12.25 9.99
CA LYS A 116 3.06 -11.24 10.65
C LYS A 116 3.89 -10.01 11.00
N GLU A 117 3.52 -8.88 10.44
CA GLU A 117 4.23 -7.60 10.58
C GLU A 117 3.49 -6.64 11.51
N THR A 118 2.22 -6.94 11.84
CA THR A 118 1.28 -6.05 12.50
C THR A 118 1.02 -6.44 13.94
N ARG A 119 0.52 -5.49 14.73
CA ARG A 119 0.07 -5.73 16.10
C ARG A 119 -1.36 -5.21 16.33
N PRO A 120 -2.10 -5.77 17.29
CA PRO A 120 -3.40 -5.23 17.68
C PRO A 120 -3.31 -3.75 18.10
N GLY A 121 -4.31 -2.98 17.70
CA GLY A 121 -4.40 -1.54 18.01
C GLY A 121 -3.63 -0.62 17.08
N GLU A 122 -3.00 -1.16 16.03
CA GLU A 122 -2.31 -0.38 15.00
C GLU A 122 -3.16 -0.27 13.75
N TYR A 123 -3.25 0.94 13.16
CA TYR A 123 -3.59 1.05 11.76
C TYR A 123 -2.31 0.92 10.96
N TYR A 124 -2.22 -0.11 10.14
CA TYR A 124 -0.96 -0.55 9.54
C TYR A 124 -0.87 -0.15 8.07
N LEU A 125 0.26 0.50 7.71
CA LEU A 125 0.64 0.78 6.34
C LEU A 125 1.41 -0.42 5.77
N ASP A 126 0.75 -1.18 4.94
CA ASP A 126 1.32 -2.34 4.25
C ASP A 126 2.21 -1.91 3.07
N THR A 127 1.71 -1.01 2.23
CA THR A 127 2.39 -0.58 1.00
C THR A 127 2.21 0.91 0.77
N LEU A 128 3.29 1.58 0.37
CA LEU A 128 3.30 2.94 -0.15
C LEU A 128 4.15 2.97 -1.42
N SER A 129 3.57 3.36 -2.53
CA SER A 129 4.29 3.49 -3.81
C SER A 129 3.89 4.74 -4.56
N VAL A 130 4.87 5.38 -5.21
CA VAL A 130 4.67 6.52 -6.10
C VAL A 130 5.32 6.18 -7.43
N SER A 131 4.54 6.30 -8.51
CA SER A 131 5.02 6.09 -9.88
C SER A 131 6.25 6.97 -10.16
N GLU A 132 7.25 6.42 -10.83
CA GLU A 132 8.52 7.11 -11.11
C GLU A 132 8.31 8.48 -11.78
N SER A 133 7.36 8.57 -12.71
CA SER A 133 7.01 9.81 -13.41
C SER A 133 6.44 10.91 -12.52
N TYR A 134 5.97 10.54 -11.32
CA TYR A 134 5.33 11.44 -10.36
C TYR A 134 6.13 11.64 -9.07
N GLN A 135 7.33 11.06 -8.97
CA GLN A 135 8.20 11.25 -7.80
C GLN A 135 8.67 12.71 -7.67
N GLY A 136 9.01 13.11 -6.45
CA GLY A 136 9.46 14.49 -6.16
C GLY A 136 8.36 15.54 -6.09
N GLN A 137 7.10 15.19 -6.37
CA GLN A 137 5.95 16.12 -6.40
C GLN A 137 5.14 16.14 -5.09
N GLY A 138 5.64 15.52 -4.01
CA GLY A 138 4.99 15.52 -2.71
C GLY A 138 3.89 14.46 -2.53
N ILE A 139 3.64 13.60 -3.54
CA ILE A 139 2.57 12.58 -3.51
C ILE A 139 2.74 11.61 -2.35
N GLY A 140 3.95 11.10 -2.10
CA GLY A 140 4.20 10.21 -0.97
C GLY A 140 3.84 10.85 0.38
N ARG A 141 4.09 12.17 0.53
CA ARG A 141 3.68 12.91 1.74
C ARG A 141 2.16 13.02 1.84
N ALA A 142 1.47 13.28 0.74
CA ALA A 142 0.02 13.36 0.71
C ALA A 142 -0.64 12.01 1.04
N LEU A 143 -0.11 10.91 0.50
CA LEU A 143 -0.54 9.54 0.81
C LEU A 143 -0.33 9.22 2.30
N MET A 144 0.83 9.57 2.87
CA MET A 144 1.10 9.38 4.30
C MET A 144 0.14 10.18 5.18
N ALA A 145 -0.15 11.44 4.82
CA ALA A 145 -1.12 12.25 5.54
C ALA A 145 -2.55 11.63 5.48
N ALA A 146 -2.93 11.08 4.33
CA ALA A 146 -4.20 10.37 4.17
C ALA A 146 -4.25 9.10 5.04
N PHE A 147 -3.17 8.32 5.07
CA PHE A 147 -3.02 7.15 5.93
C PHE A 147 -3.23 7.48 7.41
N GLU A 148 -2.53 8.51 7.90
CA GLU A 148 -2.66 8.96 9.29
C GLU A 148 -4.07 9.48 9.61
N GLN A 149 -4.70 10.16 8.65
CA GLN A 149 -6.07 10.63 8.79
C GLN A 149 -7.08 9.47 8.85
N GLN A 150 -6.93 8.48 7.96
CA GLN A 150 -7.75 7.26 7.98
C GLN A 150 -7.65 6.53 9.33
N GLY A 151 -6.43 6.38 9.87
CA GLY A 151 -6.23 5.78 11.19
C GLY A 151 -6.99 6.51 12.30
N ARG A 152 -6.98 7.87 12.30
CA ARG A 152 -7.76 8.69 13.26
C ARG A 152 -9.27 8.48 13.09
N GLU A 153 -9.77 8.53 11.85
CA GLU A 153 -11.19 8.36 11.53
C GLU A 153 -11.73 6.98 11.93
N LEU A 154 -10.86 5.95 11.87
CA LEU A 154 -11.18 4.60 12.30
C LEU A 154 -11.00 4.39 13.83
N GLY A 155 -10.54 5.41 14.56
CA GLY A 155 -10.42 5.38 16.02
C GLY A 155 -9.15 4.72 16.55
N HIS A 156 -8.10 4.60 15.71
CA HIS A 156 -6.81 4.09 16.17
C HIS A 156 -6.01 5.18 16.91
N ASP A 157 -5.28 4.77 17.95
CA ASP A 157 -4.40 5.67 18.71
C ASP A 157 -3.00 5.79 18.10
N ARG A 158 -2.64 4.87 17.22
CA ARG A 158 -1.33 4.84 16.56
C ARG A 158 -1.41 4.23 15.17
N VAL A 159 -0.50 4.67 14.32
CA VAL A 159 -0.21 4.09 13.02
C VAL A 159 1.13 3.38 13.05
N ALA A 160 1.29 2.35 12.23
CA ALA A 160 2.52 1.57 12.14
C ALA A 160 2.89 1.24 10.70
N LEU A 161 4.15 0.97 10.48
CA LEU A 161 4.71 0.48 9.22
C LEU A 161 6.00 -0.31 9.49
N ILE A 162 6.47 -1.05 8.49
CA ILE A 162 7.83 -1.57 8.48
C ILE A 162 8.65 -0.89 7.40
N VAL A 163 9.95 -0.77 7.64
CA VAL A 163 10.92 -0.27 6.67
C VAL A 163 12.20 -1.10 6.75
N GLU A 164 12.69 -1.53 5.60
CA GLU A 164 13.93 -2.28 5.53
C GLU A 164 15.07 -1.46 6.16
N ARG A 165 15.88 -2.12 7.00
CA ARG A 165 16.90 -1.47 7.81
C ARG A 165 17.95 -0.72 6.98
N ASP A 166 18.23 -1.25 5.79
CA ASP A 166 19.20 -0.67 4.86
C ASP A 166 18.61 0.44 3.98
N ASN A 167 17.28 0.66 4.02
CA ASN A 167 16.63 1.76 3.32
C ASN A 167 16.71 3.07 4.14
N GLY A 168 17.93 3.59 4.27
CA GLY A 168 18.19 4.82 5.05
C GLY A 168 17.41 6.04 4.56
N ARG A 169 17.05 6.10 3.26
CA ARG A 169 16.24 7.20 2.70
C ARG A 169 14.80 7.17 3.23
N ALA A 170 14.18 6.01 3.20
CA ALA A 170 12.82 5.84 3.71
C ALA A 170 12.78 6.00 5.25
N LEU A 171 13.77 5.43 5.94
CA LEU A 171 13.90 5.57 7.39
C LEU A 171 13.93 7.04 7.82
N MET A 172 14.83 7.85 7.21
CA MET A 172 14.90 9.29 7.49
C MET A 172 13.60 10.03 7.15
N LEU A 173 12.87 9.60 6.12
CA LEU A 173 11.57 10.18 5.77
C LEU A 173 10.56 9.96 6.89
N TYR A 174 10.43 8.73 7.38
CA TYR A 174 9.49 8.38 8.45
C TYR A 174 9.86 9.03 9.78
N GLU A 175 11.15 9.04 10.16
CA GLU A 175 11.61 9.73 11.35
C GLU A 175 11.27 11.24 11.33
N ARG A 176 11.46 11.91 10.19
CA ARG A 176 11.07 13.33 10.01
C ARG A 176 9.55 13.55 10.10
N GLN A 177 8.75 12.53 9.85
CA GLN A 177 7.31 12.57 10.00
C GLN A 177 6.83 12.18 11.40
N GLY A 178 7.75 11.90 12.32
CA GLY A 178 7.48 11.61 13.72
C GLY A 178 7.27 10.12 14.03
N TYR A 179 7.63 9.24 13.10
CA TYR A 179 7.69 7.80 13.39
C TYR A 179 8.93 7.47 14.22
N THR A 180 8.78 6.55 15.15
CA THR A 180 9.86 6.05 16.01
C THR A 180 9.96 4.53 15.86
N LYS A 181 11.19 4.02 15.96
CA LYS A 181 11.42 2.58 16.00
C LYS A 181 10.83 1.99 17.27
N ASP A 182 10.17 0.87 17.12
CA ASP A 182 9.55 0.12 18.20
C ASP A 182 10.14 -1.29 18.31
N ASP A 183 10.43 -1.96 17.17
CA ASP A 183 10.99 -3.29 17.13
C ASP A 183 11.76 -3.56 15.83
N VAL A 184 12.29 -4.79 15.70
CA VAL A 184 12.91 -5.31 14.48
C VAL A 184 12.23 -6.63 14.12
N ILE A 185 11.79 -6.77 12.86
CA ILE A 185 11.16 -7.97 12.30
C ILE A 185 12.08 -8.52 11.20
N VAL A 186 12.23 -9.84 11.13
CA VAL A 186 12.99 -10.50 10.04
C VAL A 186 12.01 -11.11 9.06
N ILE A 187 12.07 -10.69 7.78
CA ILE A 187 11.24 -11.20 6.69
C ILE A 187 12.17 -11.66 5.57
N ALA A 188 12.04 -12.91 5.15
CA ALA A 188 12.84 -13.49 4.09
C ALA A 188 14.37 -13.29 4.26
N GLY A 189 14.87 -13.23 5.50
CA GLY A 189 16.27 -13.01 5.83
C GLY A 189 16.72 -11.54 5.88
N HIS A 190 15.83 -10.59 5.62
CA HIS A 190 16.08 -9.14 5.73
C HIS A 190 15.52 -8.58 7.03
N GLU A 191 16.25 -7.67 7.66
CA GLU A 191 15.81 -6.96 8.87
C GLU A 191 14.98 -5.72 8.50
N TYR A 192 13.81 -5.60 9.12
CA TYR A 192 12.93 -4.44 9.00
C TYR A 192 12.75 -3.77 10.36
N ASN A 193 12.85 -2.46 10.41
CA ASN A 193 12.44 -1.71 11.58
C ASN A 193 10.91 -1.61 11.57
N HIS A 194 10.26 -2.10 12.62
CA HIS A 194 8.88 -1.77 12.91
C HIS A 194 8.84 -0.37 13.50
N MET A 195 8.08 0.52 12.87
CA MET A 195 8.00 1.92 13.27
C MET A 195 6.56 2.31 13.59
N ILE A 196 6.41 3.06 14.65
CA ILE A 196 5.10 3.54 15.11
C ILE A 196 5.08 5.07 15.23
N LYS A 197 3.87 5.63 15.08
CA LYS A 197 3.59 7.03 15.36
C LYS A 197 2.26 7.13 16.09
N PRO A 198 2.21 7.71 17.31
CA PRO A 198 0.96 8.07 17.96
C PRO A 198 0.18 9.08 17.12
N ILE A 199 -1.13 8.87 16.98
CA ILE A 199 -2.04 9.80 16.31
C ILE A 199 -3.11 10.21 17.31
N GLN A 200 -3.22 11.53 17.58
CA GLN A 200 -4.25 12.03 18.48
C GLN A 200 -5.61 11.96 17.80
N GLN A 201 -6.61 11.53 18.53
CA GLN A 201 -8.00 11.69 18.14
C GLN A 201 -8.36 13.17 18.27
N GLY A 202 -8.89 13.77 17.20
CA GLY A 202 -9.29 15.16 17.16
C GLY A 202 -10.58 15.41 17.92
#